data_dc5f046cde8a156651f32d887a07dffd
#
_entry.id   dc5f046cde8a156651f32d887a07dffd
#
_cell.length_a   1.000
_cell.length_b   1.000
_cell.length_c   1.000
_cell.angle_alpha   90.00
_cell.angle_beta   90.00
_cell.angle_gamma   90.00
#
_symmetry.space_group_name_H-M   'P 1'
#
loop_
_entity.id
_entity.type
_entity.pdbx_description
1 polymer ?
#
loop_
_entity_poly.entity_id
_entity_poly.type
_entity_poly.pdbx_seq_one_letter_code
_entity_poly.pdbx_strand_id
1 'polypeptide(L)'
;MPVAALKEELAGFPDWVLCGGYSVALITGADTRAHGDIDIGVFRSQLKDCLNALGRDRVQLCHYGAHEAWAGGEVPAEVHDIWITDRARRYWVLQVMVFDDEGGRVIYRRDQRISWAKKDHAIEVGGIRVLNPLITVLFKANKANMADKEAHDIMELIADAAKR
;
A
#
# COMPACT_ATOMS: atom_id res chain seq x y z
N MET A 1 10.24 -10.12 -3.74
CA MET A 1 9.56 -11.02 -2.75
C MET A 1 8.24 -11.45 -3.36
N PRO A 2 7.86 -12.74 -3.35
CA PRO A 2 6.53 -13.17 -3.81
C PRO A 2 5.45 -12.77 -2.79
N VAL A 3 4.22 -12.49 -3.27
CA VAL A 3 3.08 -12.11 -2.40
C VAL A 3 2.82 -13.16 -1.31
N ALA A 4 3.05 -14.44 -1.60
CA ALA A 4 2.92 -15.52 -0.61
C ALA A 4 3.84 -15.34 0.61
N ALA A 5 5.03 -14.77 0.42
CA ALA A 5 5.97 -14.50 1.51
C ALA A 5 5.56 -13.32 2.41
N LEU A 6 4.61 -12.48 1.99
CA LEU A 6 4.13 -11.37 2.82
C LEU A 6 3.50 -11.82 4.13
N LYS A 7 2.78 -12.95 4.12
CA LYS A 7 2.14 -13.47 5.34
C LYS A 7 3.18 -13.89 6.39
N GLU A 8 4.32 -14.40 5.94
CA GLU A 8 5.44 -14.77 6.84
C GLU A 8 6.18 -13.53 7.31
N GLU A 9 6.47 -12.59 6.40
CA GLU A 9 7.17 -11.35 6.70
C GLU A 9 6.40 -10.46 7.68
N LEU A 10 5.06 -10.47 7.58
CA LEU A 10 4.13 -9.69 8.40
C LEU A 10 3.38 -10.54 9.44
N ALA A 11 3.91 -11.72 9.81
CA ALA A 11 3.26 -12.61 10.77
C ALA A 11 2.99 -11.94 12.13
N GLY A 12 3.83 -10.98 12.53
CA GLY A 12 3.66 -10.18 13.75
C GLY A 12 2.67 -9.00 13.61
N PHE A 13 2.16 -8.73 12.40
CA PHE A 13 1.23 -7.63 12.14
C PHE A 13 0.27 -8.00 11.02
N PRO A 14 -0.94 -8.50 11.32
CA PRO A 14 -1.91 -8.97 10.32
C PRO A 14 -2.74 -7.86 9.67
N ASP A 15 -2.75 -6.64 10.21
CA ASP A 15 -3.65 -5.55 9.80
C ASP A 15 -3.11 -4.72 8.63
N TRP A 16 -2.70 -5.41 7.57
CA TRP A 16 -2.27 -4.78 6.31
C TRP A 16 -3.22 -5.12 5.16
N VAL A 17 -3.17 -4.32 4.10
CA VAL A 17 -3.87 -4.57 2.84
C VAL A 17 -2.88 -4.55 1.69
N LEU A 18 -3.03 -5.46 0.71
CA LEU A 18 -2.24 -5.45 -0.51
C LEU A 18 -2.68 -4.26 -1.39
N CYS A 19 -1.71 -3.50 -1.88
CA CYS A 19 -1.91 -2.33 -2.72
C CYS A 19 -1.19 -2.47 -4.08
N GLY A 20 -1.15 -1.39 -4.84
CA GLY A 20 -0.35 -1.28 -6.05
C GLY A 20 -0.77 -2.22 -7.17
N GLY A 21 0.19 -2.56 -8.02
CA GLY A 21 -0.06 -3.41 -9.19
C GLY A 21 -0.44 -4.84 -8.84
N TYR A 22 0.14 -5.41 -7.80
CA TYR A 22 -0.20 -6.77 -7.34
C TYR A 22 -1.65 -6.88 -6.85
N SER A 23 -2.21 -5.83 -6.22
CA SER A 23 -3.64 -5.83 -5.85
C SER A 23 -4.54 -5.85 -7.06
N VAL A 24 -4.21 -5.11 -8.12
CA VAL A 24 -4.95 -5.11 -9.38
C VAL A 24 -4.91 -6.49 -10.04
N ALA A 25 -3.73 -7.08 -10.18
CA ALA A 25 -3.57 -8.44 -10.74
C ALA A 25 -4.39 -9.48 -9.98
N LEU A 26 -4.42 -9.39 -8.64
CA LEU A 26 -5.20 -10.32 -7.81
C LEU A 26 -6.71 -10.12 -7.98
N ILE A 27 -7.19 -8.86 -8.07
CA ILE A 27 -8.60 -8.53 -8.24
C ILE A 27 -9.12 -9.01 -9.61
N THR A 28 -8.34 -8.76 -10.67
CA THR A 28 -8.75 -9.05 -12.06
C THR A 28 -8.47 -10.49 -12.47
N GLY A 29 -7.66 -11.22 -11.69
CA GLY A 29 -7.19 -12.56 -12.06
C GLY A 29 -6.21 -12.56 -13.24
N ALA A 30 -5.71 -11.39 -13.64
CA ALA A 30 -4.84 -11.22 -14.80
C ALA A 30 -3.51 -10.60 -14.38
N ASP A 31 -2.43 -11.37 -14.50
CA ASP A 31 -1.05 -10.87 -14.34
C ASP A 31 -0.53 -10.37 -15.70
N THR A 32 -1.04 -9.20 -16.10
CA THR A 32 -0.85 -8.65 -17.45
C THR A 32 0.44 -7.86 -17.64
N ARG A 33 1.19 -7.63 -16.58
CA ARG A 33 2.48 -6.93 -16.62
C ARG A 33 3.42 -7.35 -15.50
N ALA A 34 4.71 -7.14 -15.71
CA ALA A 34 5.69 -7.31 -14.63
C ALA A 34 5.47 -6.28 -13.51
N HIS A 35 5.58 -6.73 -12.28
CA HIS A 35 5.54 -5.91 -11.08
C HIS A 35 6.93 -5.85 -10.44
N GLY A 36 7.39 -4.65 -10.08
CA GLY A 36 8.68 -4.44 -9.41
C GLY A 36 8.58 -4.65 -7.92
N ASP A 37 7.85 -3.76 -7.27
CA ASP A 37 7.76 -3.71 -5.81
C ASP A 37 6.41 -4.25 -5.34
N ILE A 38 6.37 -4.75 -4.11
CA ILE A 38 5.12 -5.05 -3.43
C ILE A 38 4.74 -3.84 -2.59
N ASP A 39 3.49 -3.39 -2.75
CA ASP A 39 2.93 -2.30 -1.96
C ASP A 39 1.93 -2.85 -0.96
N ILE A 40 2.06 -2.48 0.31
CA ILE A 40 1.03 -2.71 1.32
C ILE A 40 0.52 -1.39 1.88
N GLY A 41 -0.72 -1.37 2.33
CA GLY A 41 -1.34 -0.24 3.02
C GLY A 41 -1.50 -0.52 4.50
N VAL A 42 -1.21 0.49 5.31
CA VAL A 42 -1.34 0.44 6.78
C VAL A 42 -1.95 1.75 7.27
N PHE A 43 -2.83 1.68 8.25
CA PHE A 43 -3.38 2.88 8.89
C PHE A 43 -2.33 3.58 9.75
N ARG A 44 -2.36 4.92 9.74
CA ARG A 44 -1.45 5.74 10.54
C ARG A 44 -1.47 5.34 12.01
N SER A 45 -2.65 5.08 12.56
CA SER A 45 -2.82 4.66 13.95
C SER A 45 -2.14 3.34 14.32
N GLN A 46 -1.82 2.49 13.33
CA GLN A 46 -1.20 1.18 13.51
C GLN A 46 0.23 1.11 12.95
N LEU A 47 0.71 2.22 12.37
CA LEU A 47 1.95 2.24 11.60
C LEU A 47 3.17 1.79 12.41
N LYS A 48 3.30 2.29 13.64
CA LYS A 48 4.43 1.98 14.51
C LYS A 48 4.54 0.49 14.82
N ASP A 49 3.41 -0.19 15.06
CA ASP A 49 3.38 -1.63 15.32
C ASP A 49 3.80 -2.41 14.08
N CYS A 50 3.33 -2.01 12.90
CA CYS A 50 3.75 -2.58 11.62
C CYS A 50 5.26 -2.46 11.41
N LEU A 51 5.82 -1.25 11.59
CA LEU A 51 7.25 -1.01 11.37
C LEU A 51 8.14 -1.78 12.37
N ASN A 52 7.69 -1.93 13.61
CA ASN A 52 8.38 -2.76 14.60
C ASN A 52 8.36 -4.24 14.20
N ALA A 53 7.24 -4.75 13.69
CA ALA A 53 7.13 -6.13 13.22
C ALA A 53 8.02 -6.42 12.01
N LEU A 54 8.19 -5.45 11.10
CA LEU A 54 9.06 -5.56 9.92
C LEU A 54 10.57 -5.49 10.25
N GLY A 55 10.91 -4.97 11.43
CA GLY A 55 12.30 -4.80 11.88
C GLY A 55 12.83 -3.39 11.61
N ARG A 56 13.04 -2.67 12.68
CA ARG A 56 13.40 -1.24 12.71
C ARG A 56 14.60 -0.87 11.83
N ASP A 57 15.62 -1.71 11.79
CA ASP A 57 16.87 -1.50 11.05
C ASP A 57 16.71 -1.60 9.52
N ARG A 58 15.54 -2.06 9.06
CA ARG A 58 15.18 -2.21 7.64
C ARG A 58 14.33 -1.07 7.11
N VAL A 59 13.81 -0.23 8.00
CA VAL A 59 12.83 0.80 7.68
C VAL A 59 13.50 2.09 7.25
N GLN A 60 13.09 2.60 6.08
CA GLN A 60 13.49 3.89 5.54
C GLN A 60 12.26 4.75 5.28
N LEU A 61 12.15 5.88 5.96
CA LEU A 61 11.12 6.87 5.70
C LEU A 61 11.47 7.62 4.40
N CYS A 62 10.49 7.77 3.51
CA CYS A 62 10.69 8.55 2.28
C CYS A 62 10.00 9.91 2.40
N HIS A 63 10.77 10.99 2.33
CA HIS A 63 10.29 12.35 2.42
C HIS A 63 10.90 13.19 1.30
N TYR A 64 10.06 13.73 0.40
CA TYR A 64 10.49 14.49 -0.79
C TYR A 64 11.56 13.77 -1.64
N GLY A 65 11.47 12.45 -1.74
CA GLY A 65 12.43 11.62 -2.49
C GLY A 65 13.73 11.31 -1.76
N ALA A 66 13.94 11.83 -0.55
CA ALA A 66 15.05 11.46 0.33
C ALA A 66 14.63 10.29 1.24
N HIS A 67 15.57 9.38 1.49
CA HIS A 67 15.38 8.25 2.39
C HIS A 67 16.13 8.49 3.69
N GLU A 68 15.44 8.31 4.81
CA GLU A 68 15.99 8.45 6.16
C GLU A 68 15.68 7.20 6.99
N ALA A 69 16.70 6.67 7.67
CA ALA A 69 16.53 5.52 8.55
C ALA A 69 15.58 5.86 9.72
N TRP A 70 14.58 5.01 9.94
CA TRP A 70 13.64 5.22 11.04
C TRP A 70 14.27 4.96 12.39
N ALA A 71 14.29 5.98 13.25
CA ALA A 71 14.87 5.90 14.59
C ALA A 71 13.98 5.19 15.63
N GLY A 72 12.77 4.72 15.26
CA GLY A 72 11.84 4.02 16.17
C GLY A 72 10.86 4.93 16.90
N GLY A 73 10.89 6.24 16.65
CA GLY A 73 9.95 7.22 17.18
C GLY A 73 8.65 7.31 16.37
N GLU A 74 7.90 8.39 16.60
CA GLU A 74 6.74 8.72 15.79
C GLU A 74 7.16 9.02 14.35
N VAL A 75 6.37 8.54 13.39
CA VAL A 75 6.57 8.84 11.97
C VAL A 75 5.93 10.20 11.68
N PRO A 76 6.66 11.16 11.09
CA PRO A 76 6.10 12.48 10.75
C PRO A 76 4.83 12.38 9.92
N ALA A 77 3.88 13.28 10.18
CA ALA A 77 2.56 13.26 9.55
C ALA A 77 2.60 13.39 8.01
N GLU A 78 3.61 14.06 7.49
CA GLU A 78 3.86 14.24 6.06
C GLU A 78 4.46 13.02 5.37
N VAL A 79 4.99 12.05 6.12
CA VAL A 79 5.54 10.80 5.57
C VAL A 79 4.41 9.81 5.31
N HIS A 80 4.22 9.45 4.04
CA HIS A 80 3.20 8.50 3.61
C HIS A 80 3.76 7.31 2.83
N ASP A 81 5.03 7.35 2.49
CA ASP A 81 5.72 6.30 1.72
C ASP A 81 6.95 5.85 2.52
N ILE A 82 6.99 4.55 2.86
CA ILE A 82 8.04 3.95 3.68
C ILE A 82 8.57 2.74 2.94
N TRP A 83 9.88 2.65 2.83
CA TRP A 83 10.54 1.57 2.13
C TRP A 83 11.19 0.59 3.11
N ILE A 84 11.05 -0.69 2.84
CA ILE A 84 11.62 -1.77 3.64
C ILE A 84 12.67 -2.48 2.81
N THR A 85 13.87 -2.60 3.37
CA THR A 85 14.95 -3.35 2.75
C THR A 85 14.84 -4.85 3.05
N ASP A 86 15.53 -5.68 2.26
CA ASP A 86 15.80 -7.07 2.62
C ASP A 86 16.61 -7.14 3.94
N ARG A 87 16.70 -8.32 4.54
CA ARG A 87 17.44 -8.51 5.81
C ARG A 87 18.92 -8.17 5.71
N ALA A 88 19.49 -8.25 4.51
CA ALA A 88 20.87 -7.85 4.25
C ALA A 88 21.02 -6.37 3.88
N ARG A 89 19.91 -5.62 3.83
CA ARG A 89 19.85 -4.18 3.50
C ARG A 89 20.43 -3.82 2.13
N ARG A 90 20.25 -4.70 1.14
CA ARG A 90 20.80 -4.54 -0.22
C ARG A 90 19.75 -4.11 -1.24
N TYR A 91 18.49 -4.51 -1.03
CA TYR A 91 17.40 -4.28 -1.98
C TYR A 91 16.16 -3.81 -1.27
N TRP A 92 15.36 -3.00 -1.95
CA TRP A 92 13.99 -2.71 -1.56
C TRP A 92 13.12 -3.94 -1.84
N VAL A 93 12.34 -4.37 -0.85
CA VAL A 93 11.49 -5.56 -0.97
C VAL A 93 10.01 -5.25 -0.78
N LEU A 94 9.68 -4.13 -0.11
CA LEU A 94 8.32 -3.77 0.23
C LEU A 94 8.22 -2.25 0.35
N GLN A 95 7.11 -1.68 -0.14
CA GLN A 95 6.70 -0.32 0.16
C GLN A 95 5.49 -0.36 1.10
N VAL A 96 5.52 0.41 2.17
CA VAL A 96 4.40 0.65 3.07
C VAL A 96 3.78 1.99 2.73
N MET A 97 2.54 1.98 2.25
CA MET A 97 1.70 3.17 2.01
C MET A 97 0.93 3.49 3.29
N VAL A 98 1.08 4.71 3.79
CA VAL A 98 0.39 5.13 5.02
C VAL A 98 -0.94 5.78 4.66
N PHE A 99 -2.01 5.29 5.27
CA PHE A 99 -3.36 5.86 5.18
C PHE A 99 -3.71 6.57 6.48
N ASP A 100 -3.91 7.89 6.40
CA ASP A 100 -4.32 8.68 7.56
C ASP A 100 -5.73 8.28 7.99
N ASP A 101 -5.92 8.07 9.28
CA ASP A 101 -7.17 7.58 9.84
C ASP A 101 -7.53 8.28 11.16
N GLU A 102 -8.83 8.56 11.32
CA GLU A 102 -9.41 9.18 12.52
C GLU A 102 -10.88 8.77 12.65
N GLY A 103 -11.34 8.52 13.87
CA GLY A 103 -12.76 8.32 14.17
C GLY A 103 -13.43 7.19 13.37
N GLY A 104 -12.71 6.11 13.01
CA GLY A 104 -13.24 5.02 12.20
C GLY A 104 -13.31 5.31 10.70
N ARG A 105 -12.75 6.41 10.26
CA ARG A 105 -12.65 6.82 8.85
C ARG A 105 -11.19 6.86 8.40
N VAL A 106 -11.01 6.71 7.09
CA VAL A 106 -9.75 6.96 6.39
C VAL A 106 -9.88 8.26 5.64
N ILE A 107 -8.88 9.13 5.75
CA ILE A 107 -8.88 10.46 5.16
C ILE A 107 -7.94 10.45 3.93
N TYR A 108 -8.44 10.95 2.80
CA TYR A 108 -7.63 11.03 1.60
C TYR A 108 -6.58 12.15 1.70
N ARG A 109 -5.29 11.79 1.73
CA ARG A 109 -4.19 12.74 1.99
C ARG A 109 -4.09 13.90 1.01
N ARG A 110 -4.57 13.74 -0.24
CA ARG A 110 -4.50 14.78 -1.28
C ARG A 110 -5.70 15.73 -1.28
N ASP A 111 -6.80 15.32 -0.66
CA ASP A 111 -7.99 16.16 -0.46
C ASP A 111 -8.78 15.65 0.76
N GLN A 112 -8.61 16.33 1.88
CA GLN A 112 -9.21 15.92 3.17
C GLN A 112 -10.75 15.99 3.19
N ARG A 113 -11.39 16.57 2.18
CA ARG A 113 -12.85 16.51 2.00
C ARG A 113 -13.33 15.12 1.60
N ILE A 114 -12.43 14.28 1.07
CA ILE A 114 -12.71 12.91 0.67
C ILE A 114 -12.28 11.97 1.80
N SER A 115 -13.23 11.19 2.30
CA SER A 115 -12.98 10.18 3.32
C SER A 115 -13.96 9.02 3.17
N TRP A 116 -13.60 7.85 3.67
CA TRP A 116 -14.43 6.64 3.66
C TRP A 116 -14.34 5.90 4.99
N ALA A 117 -15.32 5.04 5.27
CA ALA A 117 -15.29 4.23 6.48
C ALA A 117 -14.18 3.17 6.38
N LYS A 118 -13.48 2.87 7.48
CA LYS A 118 -12.43 1.83 7.51
C LYS A 118 -12.91 0.47 7.00
N LYS A 119 -14.18 0.11 7.26
CA LYS A 119 -14.77 -1.15 6.77
C LYS A 119 -14.80 -1.25 5.24
N ASP A 120 -14.84 -0.12 4.54
CA ASP A 120 -14.91 -0.04 3.08
C ASP A 120 -13.51 0.09 2.43
N HIS A 121 -12.45 0.10 3.25
CA HIS A 121 -11.07 0.30 2.79
C HIS A 121 -10.52 -0.86 1.97
N ALA A 122 -10.94 -2.07 2.28
CA ALA A 122 -10.43 -3.28 1.66
C ALA A 122 -11.55 -4.26 1.30
N ILE A 123 -11.28 -5.10 0.33
CA ILE A 123 -12.05 -6.31 0.00
C ILE A 123 -11.17 -7.54 0.21
N GLU A 124 -11.77 -8.72 0.29
CA GLU A 124 -11.05 -9.98 0.37
C GLU A 124 -11.06 -10.71 -0.96
N VAL A 125 -9.89 -11.09 -1.45
CA VAL A 125 -9.71 -11.86 -2.69
C VAL A 125 -8.73 -13.00 -2.41
N GLY A 126 -9.19 -14.25 -2.55
CA GLY A 126 -8.35 -15.43 -2.34
C GLY A 126 -7.71 -15.51 -0.93
N GLY A 127 -8.40 -15.04 0.11
CA GLY A 127 -7.88 -15.02 1.48
C GLY A 127 -6.80 -13.95 1.74
N ILE A 128 -6.72 -12.94 0.87
CA ILE A 128 -5.85 -11.76 1.01
C ILE A 128 -6.73 -10.52 1.02
N ARG A 129 -6.50 -9.63 1.98
CA ARG A 129 -7.12 -8.31 2.00
C ARG A 129 -6.42 -7.42 0.97
N VAL A 130 -7.16 -6.90 0.03
CA VAL A 130 -6.68 -5.99 -1.01
C VAL A 130 -7.36 -4.64 -0.91
N LEU A 131 -6.65 -3.58 -1.25
CA LEU A 131 -7.23 -2.23 -1.27
C LEU A 131 -8.45 -2.19 -2.18
N ASN A 132 -9.53 -1.54 -1.73
CA ASN A 132 -10.76 -1.39 -2.50
C ASN A 132 -10.44 -0.81 -3.90
N PRO A 133 -10.95 -1.41 -4.99
CA PRO A 133 -10.68 -0.97 -6.36
C PRO A 133 -10.94 0.51 -6.61
N LEU A 134 -12.00 1.07 -6.04
CA LEU A 134 -12.32 2.50 -6.19
C LEU A 134 -11.27 3.40 -5.53
N ILE A 135 -10.73 2.98 -4.38
CA ILE A 135 -9.66 3.70 -3.71
C ILE A 135 -8.38 3.58 -4.52
N THR A 136 -8.09 2.41 -5.08
CA THR A 136 -6.94 2.21 -6.00
C THR A 136 -7.04 3.15 -7.20
N VAL A 137 -8.20 3.25 -7.85
CA VAL A 137 -8.44 4.18 -8.95
C VAL A 137 -8.25 5.63 -8.51
N LEU A 138 -8.80 6.03 -7.36
CA LEU A 138 -8.63 7.37 -6.81
C LEU A 138 -7.16 7.77 -6.66
N PHE A 139 -6.32 6.88 -6.12
CA PHE A 139 -4.89 7.14 -5.94
C PHE A 139 -4.11 7.15 -7.26
N LYS A 140 -4.46 6.30 -8.23
CA LYS A 140 -3.79 6.22 -9.53
C LYS A 140 -4.19 7.36 -10.47
N ALA A 141 -5.47 7.72 -10.50
CA ALA A 141 -5.99 8.76 -11.39
C ALA A 141 -5.61 10.18 -10.97
N ASN A 142 -5.42 10.44 -9.68
CA ASN A 142 -5.15 11.78 -9.18
C ASN A 142 -3.64 12.10 -9.21
N LYS A 143 -3.07 12.14 -10.42
CA LYS A 143 -1.67 12.52 -10.68
C LYS A 143 -1.60 13.45 -11.88
N ALA A 144 -0.73 14.46 -11.81
CA ALA A 144 -0.52 15.42 -12.91
C ALA A 144 0.04 14.73 -14.18
N ASN A 145 0.89 13.72 -13.99
CA ASN A 145 1.45 12.89 -15.06
C ASN A 145 1.17 11.42 -14.71
N MET A 146 0.17 10.83 -15.35
CA MET A 146 -0.16 9.42 -15.21
C MET A 146 0.80 8.59 -16.06
N ALA A 147 1.49 7.63 -15.44
CA ALA A 147 2.34 6.68 -16.17
C ALA A 147 1.47 5.61 -16.87
N ASP A 148 1.99 5.03 -17.98
CA ASP A 148 1.27 4.01 -18.74
C ASP A 148 0.80 2.83 -17.90
N LYS A 149 1.63 2.38 -16.93
CA LYS A 149 1.27 1.31 -15.99
C LYS A 149 0.06 1.66 -15.11
N GLU A 150 -0.13 2.94 -14.79
CA GLU A 150 -1.26 3.39 -13.96
C GLU A 150 -2.54 3.46 -14.78
N ALA A 151 -2.45 3.96 -16.02
CA ALA A 151 -3.55 3.93 -16.96
C ALA A 151 -3.99 2.48 -17.26
N HIS A 152 -3.04 1.57 -17.49
CA HIS A 152 -3.31 0.15 -17.68
C HIS A 152 -4.06 -0.46 -16.50
N ASP A 153 -3.55 -0.27 -15.27
CA ASP A 153 -4.19 -0.80 -14.05
C ASP A 153 -5.62 -0.27 -13.86
N ILE A 154 -5.87 1.01 -14.19
CA ILE A 154 -7.22 1.61 -14.12
C ILE A 154 -8.15 0.93 -15.15
N MET A 155 -7.68 0.74 -16.38
CA MET A 155 -8.46 0.09 -17.45
C MET A 155 -8.83 -1.35 -17.08
N GLU A 156 -7.91 -2.11 -16.51
CA GLU A 156 -8.15 -3.48 -16.03
C GLU A 156 -9.23 -3.51 -14.94
N LEU A 157 -9.16 -2.60 -13.96
CA LEU A 157 -10.17 -2.51 -12.89
C LEU A 157 -11.55 -2.11 -13.42
N ILE A 158 -11.64 -1.20 -14.41
CA ILE A 158 -12.91 -0.82 -15.05
C ILE A 158 -13.48 -2.00 -15.82
N ALA A 159 -12.64 -2.71 -16.58
CA ALA A 159 -13.07 -3.87 -17.35
C ALA A 159 -13.55 -5.02 -16.45
N ASP A 160 -12.92 -5.25 -15.30
CA ASP A 160 -13.38 -6.23 -14.32
C ASP A 160 -14.73 -5.84 -13.71
N ALA A 161 -14.86 -4.56 -13.30
CA ALA A 161 -16.11 -4.06 -12.72
C ALA A 161 -17.30 -4.17 -13.68
N ALA A 162 -17.06 -4.01 -14.98
CA ALA A 162 -18.11 -4.13 -16.01
C ALA A 162 -18.57 -5.58 -16.26
N LYS A 163 -17.83 -6.59 -15.77
CA LYS A 163 -18.19 -8.02 -15.90
C LYS A 163 -19.04 -8.52 -14.73
N ARG A 164 -19.15 -7.75 -13.65
CA ARG A 164 -19.90 -8.08 -12.41
C ARG A 164 -21.32 -7.53 -12.46
#